data_437e0476e9287c66517a15855e3d5247
#
_entry.id   437e0476e9287c66517a15855e3d5247
#
_cell.length_a   1.000
_cell.length_b   1.000
_cell.length_c   1.000
_cell.angle_alpha   90.00
_cell.angle_beta   90.00
_cell.angle_gamma   90.00
#
_symmetry.space_group_name_H-M   'P 1'
#
loop_
_entity.id
_entity.type
_entity.pdbx_description
1 polymer ?
#
loop_
_entity_poly.entity_id
_entity_poly.type
_entity_poly.pdbx_seq_one_letter_code
_entity_poly.pdbx_strand_id
1 'polypeptide(L)'
;MKKSILVLIISLVFILAACGNQSNNSQSNSKSKKSDSKDTVKIENNYEAQGKEKDGSDAKKVKETVEVPKNPKNAVVLDYGVLNDMKEMGLSSKVKALPKGEGGKSLPDFLEDFKSDKYINSGNLKQVNFDKVAKA
;
A
#
# COMPACT_ATOMS: atom_id res chain seq x y z
N MET A 1 -17.48 -56.73 9.33
CA MET A 1 -16.60 -55.63 9.78
C MET A 1 -15.94 -54.85 8.62
N LYS A 2 -15.48 -55.47 7.54
CA LYS A 2 -14.82 -54.74 6.43
C LYS A 2 -15.74 -53.78 5.63
N LYS A 3 -17.04 -54.11 5.49
CA LYS A 3 -18.02 -53.26 4.76
C LYS A 3 -18.40 -51.97 5.53
N SER A 4 -18.44 -52.01 6.87
CA SER A 4 -18.77 -50.86 7.69
C SER A 4 -17.64 -49.80 7.70
N ILE A 5 -16.38 -50.22 7.61
CA ILE A 5 -15.22 -49.31 7.55
C ILE A 5 -15.20 -48.57 6.21
N LEU A 6 -15.58 -49.23 5.11
CA LEU A 6 -15.60 -48.62 3.78
C LEU A 6 -16.67 -47.50 3.68
N VAL A 7 -17.84 -47.72 4.28
CA VAL A 7 -18.90 -46.68 4.32
C VAL A 7 -18.48 -45.48 5.16
N LEU A 8 -17.72 -45.67 6.24
CA LEU A 8 -17.26 -44.62 7.13
C LEU A 8 -16.16 -43.74 6.47
N ILE A 9 -15.31 -44.32 5.64
CA ILE A 9 -14.30 -43.62 4.86
C ILE A 9 -14.95 -42.77 3.76
N ILE A 10 -15.98 -43.27 3.10
CA ILE A 10 -16.68 -42.53 2.04
C ILE A 10 -17.45 -41.34 2.61
N SER A 11 -18.01 -41.44 3.82
CA SER A 11 -18.71 -40.31 4.45
C SER A 11 -17.78 -39.19 4.89
N LEU A 12 -16.51 -39.50 5.19
CA LEU A 12 -15.53 -38.49 5.63
C LEU A 12 -15.03 -37.60 4.48
N VAL A 13 -15.07 -38.10 3.23
CA VAL A 13 -14.62 -37.36 2.04
C VAL A 13 -15.59 -36.24 1.64
N PHE A 14 -16.88 -36.34 2.00
CA PHE A 14 -17.90 -35.36 1.63
C PHE A 14 -17.92 -34.10 2.51
N ILE A 15 -17.24 -34.09 3.65
CA ILE A 15 -17.24 -32.93 4.57
C ILE A 15 -16.25 -31.83 4.14
N LEU A 16 -15.31 -32.13 3.24
CA LEU A 16 -14.28 -31.17 2.78
C LEU A 16 -14.70 -30.31 1.58
N ALA A 17 -15.91 -30.50 1.02
CA ALA A 17 -16.37 -29.74 -0.14
C ALA A 17 -17.30 -28.56 0.18
N ALA A 18 -17.54 -28.22 1.47
CA ALA A 18 -18.51 -27.21 1.88
C ALA A 18 -17.92 -25.80 2.19
N CYS A 19 -16.72 -25.49 1.72
CA CYS A 19 -16.20 -24.11 1.74
C CYS A 19 -16.10 -23.54 0.32
N GLY A 20 -17.23 -23.51 -0.39
CA GLY A 20 -17.41 -22.79 -1.64
C GLY A 20 -17.98 -21.41 -1.37
N ASN A 21 -17.15 -20.42 -1.46
CA ASN A 21 -17.46 -19.01 -1.31
C ASN A 21 -18.28 -18.49 -2.49
N GLN A 22 -19.46 -17.97 -2.19
CA GLN A 22 -20.29 -17.23 -3.12
C GLN A 22 -19.98 -15.74 -2.99
N SER A 23 -19.31 -15.18 -3.98
CA SER A 23 -19.12 -13.75 -4.12
C SER A 23 -19.72 -13.26 -5.42
N ASN A 24 -20.70 -12.39 -5.30
CA ASN A 24 -21.29 -11.65 -6.41
C ASN A 24 -20.34 -10.52 -6.87
N ASN A 25 -20.01 -10.62 -8.09
CA ASN A 25 -19.77 -9.73 -9.21
C ASN A 25 -19.85 -8.20 -8.99
N SER A 26 -18.73 -7.52 -9.21
CA SER A 26 -18.66 -6.25 -9.93
C SER A 26 -17.31 -6.13 -10.62
N GLN A 27 -17.38 -6.07 -11.92
CA GLN A 27 -16.31 -6.12 -12.89
C GLN A 27 -15.61 -4.76 -12.96
N SER A 28 -14.37 -4.70 -12.56
CA SER A 28 -13.44 -3.64 -12.96
C SER A 28 -12.13 -4.29 -13.37
N ASN A 29 -11.82 -4.16 -14.64
CA ASN A 29 -10.75 -4.85 -15.35
C ASN A 29 -9.43 -4.10 -15.12
N SER A 30 -8.65 -4.51 -14.14
CA SER A 30 -7.25 -4.12 -13.99
C SER A 30 -6.42 -5.39 -13.87
N LYS A 31 -5.63 -5.67 -14.91
CA LYS A 31 -4.62 -6.74 -14.90
C LYS A 31 -3.57 -6.44 -13.84
N SER A 32 -3.79 -6.85 -12.60
CA SER A 32 -2.73 -6.95 -11.61
C SER A 32 -2.10 -8.33 -11.66
N LYS A 33 -0.79 -8.38 -11.85
CA LYS A 33 0.03 -9.57 -11.69
C LYS A 33 -0.27 -10.20 -10.33
N LYS A 34 -0.65 -11.48 -10.34
CA LYS A 34 -0.84 -12.33 -9.18
C LYS A 34 0.46 -12.37 -8.37
N SER A 35 0.54 -11.56 -7.31
CA SER A 35 1.58 -11.60 -6.29
C SER A 35 1.11 -12.56 -5.21
N ASP A 36 1.98 -13.44 -4.77
CA ASP A 36 1.71 -14.43 -3.71
C ASP A 36 1.16 -13.74 -2.46
N SER A 37 -0.04 -14.14 -2.02
CA SER A 37 -0.83 -13.52 -0.96
C SER A 37 -0.25 -13.65 0.46
N LYS A 38 0.99 -14.14 0.63
CA LYS A 38 1.66 -14.31 1.92
C LYS A 38 2.43 -13.09 2.43
N ASP A 39 2.79 -12.16 1.55
CA ASP A 39 3.68 -11.02 1.87
C ASP A 39 2.99 -9.65 1.84
N THR A 40 1.67 -9.60 1.76
CA THR A 40 0.90 -8.36 1.80
C THR A 40 0.02 -8.26 3.03
N VAL A 41 -0.34 -7.04 3.42
CA VAL A 41 -1.42 -6.71 4.34
C VAL A 41 -2.46 -5.89 3.62
N LYS A 42 -3.73 -6.09 3.98
CA LYS A 42 -4.84 -5.26 3.51
C LYS A 42 -5.02 -4.10 4.47
N ILE A 43 -5.01 -2.89 3.94
CA ILE A 43 -5.28 -1.67 4.68
C ILE A 43 -6.59 -1.09 4.17
N GLU A 44 -7.56 -0.93 5.07
CA GLU A 44 -8.80 -0.24 4.77
C GLU A 44 -8.59 1.26 4.98
N ASN A 45 -8.71 2.03 3.91
CA ASN A 45 -8.69 3.48 3.93
C ASN A 45 -10.13 4.00 3.98
N ASN A 46 -10.38 4.91 4.90
CA ASN A 46 -11.66 5.58 5.04
C ASN A 46 -11.39 7.08 5.25
N TYR A 47 -11.55 7.86 4.20
CA TYR A 47 -11.22 9.28 4.21
C TYR A 47 -12.22 10.10 3.38
N GLU A 48 -12.25 11.39 3.64
CA GLU A 48 -12.97 12.35 2.80
C GLU A 48 -12.01 12.91 1.76
N ALA A 49 -12.38 12.81 0.48
CA ALA A 49 -11.60 13.42 -0.59
C ALA A 49 -11.52 14.93 -0.34
N GLN A 50 -10.32 15.51 -0.38
CA GLN A 50 -10.16 16.96 -0.16
C GLN A 50 -10.73 17.76 -1.33
N GLY A 51 -11.51 18.76 -1.01
CA GLY A 51 -12.11 19.68 -1.99
C GLY A 51 -13.62 19.53 -2.09
N LYS A 52 -14.26 20.51 -2.70
CA LYS A 52 -15.66 20.40 -3.09
C LYS A 52 -15.76 19.71 -4.44
N GLU A 53 -16.78 18.91 -4.64
CA GLU A 53 -17.14 18.41 -5.96
C GLU A 53 -17.39 19.58 -6.91
N LYS A 54 -17.30 19.37 -8.23
CA LYS A 54 -17.48 20.42 -9.23
C LYS A 54 -18.86 21.11 -9.17
N ASP A 55 -19.84 20.45 -8.58
CA ASP A 55 -21.20 20.96 -8.35
C ASP A 55 -21.38 21.74 -7.04
N GLY A 56 -20.29 21.88 -6.24
CA GLY A 56 -20.29 22.57 -4.96
C GLY A 56 -20.74 21.74 -3.75
N SER A 57 -21.07 20.45 -3.94
CA SER A 57 -21.39 19.53 -2.86
C SER A 57 -20.17 19.19 -2.01
N ASP A 58 -20.40 18.67 -0.80
CA ASP A 58 -19.34 18.23 0.11
C ASP A 58 -18.52 17.07 -0.48
N ALA A 59 -17.25 17.03 -0.10
CA ALA A 59 -16.32 16.02 -0.54
C ALA A 59 -16.84 14.60 -0.28
N LYS A 60 -16.71 13.74 -1.27
CA LYS A 60 -17.18 12.36 -1.24
C LYS A 60 -16.36 11.54 -0.24
N LYS A 61 -17.03 10.81 0.64
CA LYS A 61 -16.39 9.80 1.48
C LYS A 61 -15.90 8.63 0.61
N VAL A 62 -14.62 8.36 0.69
CA VAL A 62 -13.97 7.26 -0.02
C VAL A 62 -13.66 6.15 0.97
N LYS A 63 -14.13 4.94 0.66
CA LYS A 63 -13.76 3.73 1.37
C LYS A 63 -13.12 2.78 0.36
N GLU A 64 -11.86 2.48 0.58
CA GLU A 64 -11.11 1.57 -0.30
C GLU A 64 -10.23 0.63 0.53
N THR A 65 -9.94 -0.54 -0.04
CA THR A 65 -9.00 -1.49 0.55
C THR A 65 -7.79 -1.59 -0.37
N VAL A 66 -6.61 -1.32 0.16
CA VAL A 66 -5.33 -1.39 -0.57
C VAL A 66 -4.51 -2.55 -0.03
N GLU A 67 -3.93 -3.33 -0.91
CA GLU A 67 -2.94 -4.35 -0.53
C GLU A 67 -1.54 -3.74 -0.59
N VAL A 68 -0.82 -3.78 0.53
CA VAL A 68 0.54 -3.27 0.62
C VAL A 68 1.50 -4.38 1.04
N PRO A 69 2.75 -4.39 0.53
CA PRO A 69 3.77 -5.34 0.96
C PRO A 69 4.03 -5.20 2.47
N LYS A 70 4.17 -6.33 3.19
CA LYS A 70 4.57 -6.34 4.61
C LYS A 70 5.95 -5.77 4.84
N ASN A 71 6.84 -5.94 3.88
CA ASN A 71 8.21 -5.45 3.96
C ASN A 71 8.58 -4.71 2.67
N PRO A 72 8.10 -3.47 2.48
CA PRO A 72 8.41 -2.69 1.29
C PRO A 72 9.92 -2.43 1.22
N LYS A 73 10.49 -2.53 0.02
CA LYS A 73 11.90 -2.22 -0.23
C LYS A 73 12.10 -0.74 -0.53
N ASN A 74 11.09 -0.11 -1.12
CA ASN A 74 11.12 1.27 -1.55
C ASN A 74 9.91 2.00 -0.94
N ALA A 75 10.17 3.08 -0.24
CA ALA A 75 9.16 3.98 0.29
C ALA A 75 9.31 5.38 -0.30
N VAL A 76 8.22 5.98 -0.72
CA VAL A 76 8.15 7.39 -1.03
C VAL A 76 7.57 8.09 0.20
N VAL A 77 8.32 8.98 0.82
CA VAL A 77 7.93 9.64 2.06
C VAL A 77 7.70 11.12 1.77
N LEU A 78 6.47 11.58 1.93
CA LEU A 78 6.04 12.95 1.61
C LEU A 78 5.83 13.81 2.86
N ASP A 79 6.25 13.34 4.02
CA ASP A 79 6.17 14.05 5.30
C ASP A 79 7.51 14.00 6.02
N TYR A 80 7.98 15.15 6.55
CA TYR A 80 9.28 15.25 7.20
C TYR A 80 9.29 14.64 8.61
N GLY A 81 8.16 14.62 9.31
CA GLY A 81 8.05 13.95 10.60
C GLY A 81 8.19 12.45 10.44
N VAL A 82 7.44 11.85 9.50
CA VAL A 82 7.55 10.43 9.16
C VAL A 82 8.96 10.09 8.68
N LEU A 83 9.59 10.97 7.90
CA LEU A 83 10.96 10.76 7.44
C LEU A 83 11.96 10.74 8.61
N ASN A 84 11.78 11.62 9.59
CA ASN A 84 12.58 11.62 10.81
C ASN A 84 12.38 10.35 11.62
N ASP A 85 11.14 9.91 11.82
CA ASP A 85 10.84 8.67 12.53
C ASP A 85 11.50 7.46 11.84
N MET A 86 11.45 7.38 10.52
CA MET A 86 12.14 6.33 9.76
C MET A 86 13.66 6.41 9.95
N LYS A 87 14.25 7.60 10.02
CA LYS A 87 15.68 7.80 10.29
C LYS A 87 16.04 7.26 11.68
N GLU A 88 15.30 7.68 12.72
CA GLU A 88 15.54 7.26 14.10
C GLU A 88 15.38 5.73 14.30
N MET A 89 14.46 5.11 13.55
CA MET A 89 14.29 3.64 13.53
C MET A 89 15.33 2.90 12.67
N GLY A 90 16.30 3.58 12.06
CA GLY A 90 17.30 2.96 11.18
C GLY A 90 16.76 2.49 9.82
N LEU A 91 15.60 3.02 9.40
CA LEU A 91 14.91 2.63 8.17
C LEU A 91 15.23 3.54 6.96
N SER A 92 16.23 4.42 7.06
CA SER A 92 16.61 5.33 5.98
C SER A 92 16.91 4.61 4.64
N SER A 93 17.39 3.36 4.71
CA SER A 93 17.66 2.55 3.52
C SER A 93 16.41 2.13 2.74
N LYS A 94 15.23 2.21 3.37
CA LYS A 94 13.93 1.94 2.74
C LYS A 94 13.38 3.15 2.00
N VAL A 95 13.87 4.35 2.29
CA VAL A 95 13.44 5.58 1.63
C VAL A 95 14.04 5.63 0.23
N LYS A 96 13.21 5.81 -0.78
CA LYS A 96 13.62 5.91 -2.18
C LYS A 96 13.45 7.32 -2.73
N ALA A 97 12.33 7.97 -2.39
CA ALA A 97 12.04 9.33 -2.82
C ALA A 97 11.44 10.16 -1.68
N LEU A 98 11.71 11.44 -1.70
CA LEU A 98 11.20 12.43 -0.75
C LEU A 98 11.21 13.83 -1.36
N PRO A 99 10.41 14.79 -0.85
CA PRO A 99 10.44 16.16 -1.31
C PRO A 99 11.66 16.88 -0.74
N LYS A 100 12.62 17.23 -1.58
CA LYS A 100 13.81 17.98 -1.19
C LYS A 100 13.72 19.48 -1.52
N GLY A 101 12.75 19.86 -2.36
CA GLY A 101 12.71 21.19 -2.95
C GLY A 101 13.84 21.41 -3.96
N GLU A 102 14.00 22.64 -4.38
CA GLU A 102 15.07 23.03 -5.30
C GLU A 102 16.44 23.00 -4.59
N GLY A 103 17.37 22.25 -5.15
CA GLY A 103 18.72 22.11 -4.58
C GLY A 103 18.76 21.54 -3.15
N GLY A 104 17.71 20.83 -2.71
CA GLY A 104 17.64 20.28 -1.34
C GLY A 104 17.33 21.29 -0.25
N LYS A 105 16.99 22.53 -0.62
CA LYS A 105 16.80 23.66 0.32
C LYS A 105 15.55 23.55 1.21
N SER A 106 14.61 22.63 0.86
CA SER A 106 13.40 22.44 1.67
C SER A 106 13.58 21.48 2.83
N LEU A 107 14.72 20.79 2.90
CA LEU A 107 14.99 19.84 3.99
C LEU A 107 15.46 20.57 5.23
N PRO A 108 14.85 20.32 6.40
CA PRO A 108 15.36 20.77 7.69
C PRO A 108 16.75 20.18 7.99
N ASP A 109 17.54 20.84 8.82
CA ASP A 109 18.92 20.43 9.15
C ASP A 109 18.99 19.01 9.73
N PHE A 110 18.01 18.60 10.55
CA PHE A 110 17.96 17.24 11.12
C PHE A 110 17.75 16.14 10.08
N LEU A 111 17.39 16.50 8.83
CA LEU A 111 17.23 15.58 7.69
C LEU A 111 18.34 15.75 6.64
N GLU A 112 19.47 16.36 7.00
CA GLU A 112 20.56 16.66 6.06
C GLU A 112 21.08 15.42 5.30
N ASP A 113 21.11 14.25 5.96
CA ASP A 113 21.51 12.97 5.35
C ASP A 113 20.70 12.62 4.09
N PHE A 114 19.48 13.12 4.01
CA PHE A 114 18.59 12.91 2.87
C PHE A 114 18.83 13.86 1.68
N LYS A 115 19.73 14.84 1.80
CA LYS A 115 20.16 15.69 0.68
C LYS A 115 20.91 14.90 -0.40
N SER A 116 21.51 13.76 -0.03
CA SER A 116 22.27 12.88 -0.92
C SER A 116 21.49 12.51 -2.18
N ASP A 117 22.19 12.41 -3.33
CA ASP A 117 21.63 12.07 -4.65
C ASP A 117 21.11 10.64 -4.75
N LYS A 118 21.43 9.78 -3.78
CA LYS A 118 20.83 8.43 -3.70
C LYS A 118 19.31 8.45 -3.55
N TYR A 119 18.75 9.55 -3.01
CA TYR A 119 17.32 9.73 -2.83
C TYR A 119 16.73 10.59 -3.96
N ILE A 120 15.70 10.11 -4.60
CA ILE A 120 15.00 10.84 -5.66
C ILE A 120 14.28 12.06 -5.04
N ASN A 121 14.48 13.24 -5.63
CA ASN A 121 13.75 14.44 -5.25
C ASN A 121 12.36 14.42 -5.89
N SER A 122 11.31 14.20 -5.10
CA SER A 122 9.91 14.19 -5.54
C SER A 122 9.26 15.59 -5.64
N GLY A 123 10.03 16.66 -5.59
CA GLY A 123 9.52 18.03 -5.64
C GLY A 123 9.58 18.73 -4.27
N ASN A 124 8.51 19.39 -3.89
CA ASN A 124 8.35 19.97 -2.55
C ASN A 124 7.03 19.52 -1.91
N LEU A 125 6.83 19.79 -0.62
CA LEU A 125 5.65 19.33 0.14
C LEU A 125 4.31 19.85 -0.42
N LYS A 126 4.31 21.01 -1.08
CA LYS A 126 3.10 21.61 -1.67
C LYS A 126 2.87 21.16 -3.11
N GLN A 127 3.92 20.74 -3.80
CA GLN A 127 3.89 20.40 -5.21
C GLN A 127 4.75 19.15 -5.47
N VAL A 128 4.11 18.01 -5.37
CA VAL A 128 4.72 16.71 -5.60
C VAL A 128 4.81 16.43 -7.10
N ASN A 129 5.97 15.99 -7.55
CA ASN A 129 6.17 15.53 -8.93
C ASN A 129 5.86 14.03 -9.02
N PHE A 130 4.66 13.69 -9.46
CA PHE A 130 4.19 12.31 -9.53
C PHE A 130 4.96 11.46 -10.56
N ASP A 131 5.52 12.06 -11.62
CA ASP A 131 6.36 11.32 -12.58
C ASP A 131 7.64 10.81 -11.93
N LYS A 132 8.20 11.58 -10.98
CA LYS A 132 9.36 11.16 -10.19
C LYS A 132 9.00 10.14 -9.13
N VAL A 133 7.82 10.25 -8.52
CA VAL A 133 7.28 9.25 -7.59
C VAL A 133 7.08 7.90 -8.28
N ALA A 134 6.54 7.90 -9.49
CA ALA A 134 6.31 6.67 -10.27
C ALA A 134 7.62 5.95 -10.68
N LYS A 135 8.76 6.64 -10.63
CA LYS A 135 10.09 6.08 -10.94
C LYS A 135 10.84 5.57 -9.69
N ALA A 136 10.29 5.78 -8.51
CA ALA A 136 10.89 5.36 -7.25
C ALA A 136 10.61 3.89 -6.95
#